data_61b92922ad4ccc7a7f8ce24570eb3415
#
_entry.id   61b92922ad4ccc7a7f8ce24570eb3415
#
_cell.length_a   1.000
_cell.length_b   1.000
_cell.length_c   1.000
_cell.angle_alpha   90.00
_cell.angle_beta   90.00
_cell.angle_gamma   90.00
#
_symmetry.space_group_name_H-M   'P 1'
#
loop_
_entity.id
_entity.type
_entity.pdbx_description
1 polymer ?
#
loop_
_entity_poly.entity_id
_entity_poly.type
_entity_poly.pdbx_seq_one_letter_code
_entity_poly.pdbx_strand_id
1 'polypeptide(L)'
;MKVVVDKDIKNFIDLVNELDGLQDIKFTYVTSKEINNDLYRKDSLTLLVSTTKIDKKLLENSSVKLIGSATAGIDHVDIDYLESSQIRWFYSPGCNSSSVVHYVLSSIGYLKKINVMNEDSIIGIIGCGNVGSKLRLILNKLKIKNMICDPYKDFDYLSSMEEVSQCEVISLHTPLTFSDKYATHNMIDKYFLATSKVETIINTSRGSIVNEKDLIKASHINYISDVWENEPCPDTDIIKKAILATPHIAGHSYEGKINGTINLLSTFIEVIDISEKNMISNKKLLSNMTQNKFINNDINLSNFIDSYDIFNESIVFKELSNKSDQFIPAADFINIRRMHKIRNDIF
;
A
#
# COMPACT_ATOMS: atom_id res chain seq x y z
N MET A 1 -8.43 -2.57 30.82
CA MET A 1 -7.54 -1.84 29.88
C MET A 1 -8.37 -0.80 29.12
N LYS A 2 -7.81 0.40 28.83
CA LYS A 2 -8.46 1.40 27.97
C LYS A 2 -7.82 1.38 26.58
N VAL A 3 -8.66 1.36 25.55
CA VAL A 3 -8.25 1.38 24.16
C VAL A 3 -8.97 2.50 23.42
N VAL A 4 -8.23 3.41 22.81
CA VAL A 4 -8.78 4.44 21.93
C VAL A 4 -8.68 3.93 20.50
N VAL A 5 -9.78 4.02 19.76
CA VAL A 5 -9.92 3.47 18.40
C VAL A 5 -10.34 4.57 17.45
N ASP A 6 -9.58 4.74 16.37
CA ASP A 6 -9.93 5.61 15.27
C ASP A 6 -11.17 5.05 14.52
N LYS A 7 -12.21 5.86 14.39
CA LYS A 7 -13.46 5.48 13.68
C LYS A 7 -13.24 5.16 12.19
N ASP A 8 -12.12 5.58 11.62
CA ASP A 8 -11.77 5.29 10.24
C ASP A 8 -11.30 3.84 10.03
N ILE A 9 -11.08 3.07 11.12
CA ILE A 9 -10.81 1.63 11.06
C ILE A 9 -12.10 0.89 10.67
N LYS A 10 -12.09 0.30 9.48
CA LYS A 10 -13.28 -0.28 8.85
C LYS A 10 -13.80 -1.50 9.62
N ASN A 11 -15.09 -1.54 9.88
CA ASN A 11 -15.82 -2.64 10.55
C ASN A 11 -15.24 -3.07 11.92
N PHE A 12 -14.50 -2.20 12.62
CA PHE A 12 -13.85 -2.56 13.87
C PHE A 12 -14.86 -3.01 14.93
N ILE A 13 -15.97 -2.28 15.09
CA ILE A 13 -17.00 -2.58 16.10
C ILE A 13 -17.62 -3.95 15.85
N ASP A 14 -17.99 -4.24 14.61
CA ASP A 14 -18.62 -5.51 14.25
C ASP A 14 -17.67 -6.68 14.51
N LEU A 15 -16.41 -6.54 14.07
CA LEU A 15 -15.40 -7.58 14.24
C LEU A 15 -15.04 -7.81 15.71
N VAL A 16 -14.88 -6.75 16.52
CA VAL A 16 -14.53 -6.90 17.92
C VAL A 16 -15.65 -7.53 18.75
N ASN A 17 -16.90 -7.31 18.37
CA ASN A 17 -18.06 -7.90 19.05
C ASN A 17 -18.17 -9.44 18.83
N GLU A 18 -17.54 -9.96 17.79
CA GLU A 18 -17.46 -11.42 17.53
C GLU A 18 -16.34 -12.10 18.33
N LEU A 19 -15.47 -11.34 19.01
CA LEU A 19 -14.30 -11.88 19.69
C LEU A 19 -14.56 -12.13 21.17
N ASP A 20 -14.11 -13.30 21.67
CA ASP A 20 -14.21 -13.69 23.06
C ASP A 20 -13.09 -13.09 23.93
N GLY A 21 -13.38 -12.85 25.21
CA GLY A 21 -12.36 -12.45 26.20
C GLY A 21 -11.97 -10.97 26.17
N LEU A 22 -12.73 -10.13 25.46
CA LEU A 22 -12.49 -8.69 25.36
C LEU A 22 -13.46 -7.84 26.24
N GLN A 23 -14.30 -8.46 27.06
CA GLN A 23 -15.38 -7.82 27.82
C GLN A 23 -14.86 -6.78 28.84
N ASP A 24 -13.66 -6.98 29.39
CA ASP A 24 -13.03 -6.08 30.36
C ASP A 24 -12.25 -4.94 29.70
N ILE A 25 -12.26 -4.86 28.36
CA ILE A 25 -11.60 -3.81 27.60
C ILE A 25 -12.59 -2.69 27.31
N LYS A 26 -12.25 -1.49 27.77
CA LYS A 26 -13.05 -0.30 27.46
C LYS A 26 -12.55 0.33 26.16
N PHE A 27 -13.30 0.12 25.07
CA PHE A 27 -13.07 0.80 23.80
C PHE A 27 -13.70 2.19 23.79
N THR A 28 -12.96 3.19 23.33
CA THR A 28 -13.42 4.56 23.12
C THR A 28 -13.19 4.93 21.65
N TYR A 29 -14.25 5.22 20.93
CA TYR A 29 -14.21 5.50 19.50
C TYR A 29 -14.16 7.00 19.22
N VAL A 30 -13.15 7.46 18.53
CA VAL A 30 -12.90 8.87 18.21
C VAL A 30 -12.60 9.04 16.72
N THR A 31 -12.84 10.24 16.19
CA THR A 31 -12.36 10.57 14.84
C THR A 31 -10.86 10.87 14.86
N SER A 32 -10.19 10.74 13.71
CA SER A 32 -8.77 11.07 13.59
C SER A 32 -8.44 12.51 14.03
N LYS A 33 -9.40 13.45 13.92
CA LYS A 33 -9.24 14.84 14.39
C LYS A 33 -9.32 15.00 15.92
N GLU A 34 -10.06 14.10 16.58
CA GLU A 34 -10.20 14.08 18.04
C GLU A 34 -9.03 13.37 18.72
N ILE A 35 -8.22 12.64 17.93
CA ILE A 35 -6.97 12.03 18.43
C ILE A 35 -5.96 13.16 18.67
N ASN A 36 -5.84 13.57 19.93
CA ASN A 36 -4.95 14.64 20.36
C ASN A 36 -4.31 14.32 21.72
N ASN A 37 -3.32 15.10 22.10
CA ASN A 37 -2.52 14.89 23.31
C ASN A 37 -3.35 14.93 24.61
N ASP A 38 -4.45 15.68 24.67
CA ASP A 38 -5.25 15.85 25.89
C ASP A 38 -6.03 14.59 26.28
N LEU A 39 -6.36 13.73 25.30
CA LEU A 39 -7.03 12.44 25.52
C LEU A 39 -6.16 11.42 26.30
N TYR A 40 -4.82 11.57 26.30
CA TYR A 40 -3.89 10.51 26.69
C TYR A 40 -3.15 10.74 28.00
N ARG A 41 -3.38 11.86 28.69
CA ARG A 41 -2.55 12.29 29.83
C ARG A 41 -2.71 11.53 31.11
N LYS A 42 -3.72 10.68 31.28
CA LYS A 42 -4.09 10.17 32.64
C LYS A 42 -4.13 8.66 32.84
N ASP A 43 -4.08 7.86 31.78
CA ASP A 43 -4.22 6.40 31.92
C ASP A 43 -3.34 5.67 30.89
N SER A 44 -2.79 4.53 31.26
CA SER A 44 -2.08 3.66 30.31
C SER A 44 -3.03 3.23 29.19
N LEU A 45 -2.79 3.67 27.96
CA LEU A 45 -3.68 3.51 26.83
C LEU A 45 -3.03 2.73 25.71
N THR A 46 -3.88 1.98 25.02
CA THR A 46 -3.60 1.49 23.68
C THR A 46 -4.30 2.40 22.68
N LEU A 47 -3.60 2.77 21.62
CA LEU A 47 -4.12 3.56 20.51
C LEU A 47 -4.14 2.72 19.24
N LEU A 48 -5.33 2.51 18.68
CA LEU A 48 -5.51 1.83 17.39
C LEU A 48 -5.92 2.86 16.35
N VAL A 49 -5.13 2.97 15.29
CA VAL A 49 -5.29 4.01 14.27
C VAL A 49 -5.44 3.45 12.85
N SER A 50 -6.00 4.26 11.98
CA SER A 50 -5.92 4.09 10.54
C SER A 50 -4.71 4.88 10.00
N THR A 51 -4.90 6.02 9.40
CA THR A 51 -3.84 6.86 8.80
C THR A 51 -3.50 8.09 9.65
N THR A 52 -3.90 8.10 10.92
CA THR A 52 -3.59 9.20 11.85
C THR A 52 -2.08 9.29 12.05
N LYS A 53 -1.53 10.50 11.91
CA LYS A 53 -0.10 10.73 12.11
C LYS A 53 0.27 10.49 13.57
N ILE A 54 1.24 9.60 13.78
CA ILE A 54 1.78 9.22 15.08
C ILE A 54 3.20 9.76 15.16
N ASP A 55 3.39 10.81 15.93
CA ASP A 55 4.70 11.46 16.10
C ASP A 55 4.90 11.93 17.54
N LYS A 56 6.10 12.47 17.81
CA LYS A 56 6.45 13.04 19.11
C LYS A 56 5.43 14.08 19.57
N LYS A 57 4.94 14.94 18.68
CA LYS A 57 3.99 16.01 19.04
C LYS A 57 2.68 15.44 19.58
N LEU A 58 2.21 14.32 19.02
CA LEU A 58 1.00 13.65 19.49
C LEU A 58 1.23 12.93 20.83
N LEU A 59 2.37 12.30 21.00
CA LEU A 59 2.61 11.35 22.08
C LEU A 59 3.41 11.90 23.26
N GLU A 60 4.07 13.04 23.11
CA GLU A 60 4.86 13.65 24.19
C GLU A 60 4.00 13.90 25.43
N ASN A 61 4.47 13.44 26.58
CA ASN A 61 3.75 13.46 27.88
C ASN A 61 2.43 12.66 27.90
N SER A 62 2.22 11.76 26.94
CA SER A 62 1.09 10.83 26.94
C SER A 62 1.38 9.61 27.81
N SER A 63 0.34 8.85 28.16
CA SER A 63 0.46 7.54 28.82
C SER A 63 0.29 6.35 27.87
N VAL A 64 0.38 6.59 26.56
CA VAL A 64 0.29 5.54 25.54
C VAL A 64 1.47 4.56 25.67
N LYS A 65 1.18 3.26 25.67
CA LYS A 65 2.16 2.17 25.79
C LYS A 65 2.12 1.21 24.62
N LEU A 66 1.06 1.24 23.84
CA LEU A 66 0.87 0.35 22.71
C LEU A 66 0.15 1.08 21.58
N ILE A 67 0.66 0.95 20.36
CA ILE A 67 0.06 1.51 19.14
C ILE A 67 -0.14 0.40 18.13
N GLY A 68 -1.33 0.32 17.53
CA GLY A 68 -1.62 -0.54 16.40
C GLY A 68 -2.13 0.26 15.20
N SER A 69 -1.65 -0.05 14.00
CA SER A 69 -2.12 0.56 12.76
C SER A 69 -2.81 -0.45 11.84
N ALA A 70 -4.02 -0.13 11.38
CA ALA A 70 -4.80 -0.94 10.45
C ALA A 70 -4.34 -0.78 8.97
N THR A 71 -3.10 -0.31 8.75
CA THR A 71 -2.57 -0.02 7.41
C THR A 71 -1.42 -0.94 7.03
N ALA A 72 -1.24 -1.17 5.74
CA ALA A 72 -0.11 -1.94 5.22
C ALA A 72 1.22 -1.17 5.25
N GLY A 73 1.16 0.17 5.13
CA GLY A 73 2.31 1.07 5.23
C GLY A 73 2.30 1.83 6.56
N ILE A 74 3.47 2.31 6.98
CA ILE A 74 3.70 2.96 8.28
C ILE A 74 4.34 4.34 8.15
N ASP A 75 4.27 4.97 6.97
CA ASP A 75 4.87 6.29 6.72
C ASP A 75 4.30 7.42 7.60
N HIS A 76 3.14 7.20 8.22
CA HIS A 76 2.49 8.10 9.17
C HIS A 76 2.94 7.88 10.62
N VAL A 77 3.86 6.94 10.88
CA VAL A 77 4.32 6.54 12.22
C VAL A 77 5.81 6.86 12.38
N ASP A 78 6.13 7.69 13.36
CA ASP A 78 7.52 7.99 13.76
C ASP A 78 8.06 6.84 14.61
N ILE A 79 8.61 5.82 13.94
CA ILE A 79 9.11 4.60 14.58
C ILE A 79 10.28 4.91 15.52
N ASP A 80 11.21 5.78 15.12
CA ASP A 80 12.39 6.13 15.91
C ASP A 80 11.96 6.75 17.26
N TYR A 81 10.92 7.58 17.23
CA TYR A 81 10.33 8.12 18.45
C TYR A 81 9.66 7.04 19.31
N LEU A 82 8.90 6.12 18.71
CA LEU A 82 8.25 5.03 19.45
C LEU A 82 9.28 4.14 20.15
N GLU A 83 10.33 3.74 19.45
CA GLU A 83 11.40 2.88 19.97
C GLU A 83 12.17 3.58 21.10
N SER A 84 12.59 4.84 20.87
CA SER A 84 13.29 5.63 21.89
C SER A 84 12.43 5.89 23.16
N SER A 85 11.11 5.95 23.00
CA SER A 85 10.14 6.14 24.09
C SER A 85 9.63 4.83 24.69
N GLN A 86 10.13 3.68 24.24
CA GLN A 86 9.71 2.33 24.66
C GLN A 86 8.20 2.09 24.50
N ILE A 87 7.58 2.68 23.46
CA ILE A 87 6.19 2.45 23.09
C ILE A 87 6.14 1.26 22.13
N ARG A 88 5.48 0.17 22.52
CA ARG A 88 5.29 -0.99 21.63
C ARG A 88 4.37 -0.62 20.48
N TRP A 89 4.66 -1.16 19.31
CA TRP A 89 3.84 -0.89 18.13
C TRP A 89 3.71 -2.12 17.21
N PHE A 90 2.65 -2.14 16.42
CA PHE A 90 2.40 -3.13 15.38
C PHE A 90 1.51 -2.53 14.27
N TYR A 91 1.48 -3.20 13.13
CA TYR A 91 0.70 -2.74 11.97
C TYR A 91 0.14 -3.94 11.19
N SER A 92 -0.50 -3.71 10.04
CA SER A 92 -1.19 -4.72 9.25
C SER A 92 -0.51 -4.98 7.90
N PRO A 93 0.73 -5.53 7.87
CA PRO A 93 1.48 -5.72 6.63
C PRO A 93 0.71 -6.57 5.63
N GLY A 94 0.73 -6.15 4.35
CA GLY A 94 0.15 -6.90 3.25
C GLY A 94 -1.39 -6.97 3.21
N CYS A 95 -2.10 -6.30 4.11
CA CYS A 95 -3.57 -6.34 4.18
C CYS A 95 -4.26 -5.91 2.87
N ASN A 96 -3.65 -5.01 2.11
CA ASN A 96 -4.15 -4.49 0.84
C ASN A 96 -3.38 -5.01 -0.39
N SER A 97 -2.58 -6.07 -0.24
CA SER A 97 -1.74 -6.58 -1.33
C SER A 97 -2.56 -7.02 -2.55
N SER A 98 -3.74 -7.63 -2.34
CA SER A 98 -4.67 -7.98 -3.44
C SER A 98 -5.14 -6.75 -4.19
N SER A 99 -5.46 -5.66 -3.48
CA SER A 99 -5.90 -4.40 -4.08
C SER A 99 -4.83 -3.79 -4.98
N VAL A 100 -3.58 -3.78 -4.51
CA VAL A 100 -2.44 -3.26 -5.30
C VAL A 100 -2.19 -4.15 -6.52
N VAL A 101 -2.26 -5.47 -6.38
CA VAL A 101 -2.12 -6.40 -7.51
C VAL A 101 -3.26 -6.21 -8.52
N HIS A 102 -4.49 -6.00 -8.07
CA HIS A 102 -5.62 -5.67 -8.93
C HIS A 102 -5.35 -4.41 -9.75
N TYR A 103 -4.86 -3.34 -9.11
CA TYR A 103 -4.45 -2.11 -9.80
C TYR A 103 -3.39 -2.37 -10.88
N VAL A 104 -2.33 -3.13 -10.54
CA VAL A 104 -1.25 -3.45 -11.50
C VAL A 104 -1.77 -4.27 -12.67
N LEU A 105 -2.65 -5.25 -12.43
CA LEU A 105 -3.23 -6.06 -13.51
C LEU A 105 -4.18 -5.25 -14.40
N SER A 106 -4.94 -4.31 -13.84
CA SER A 106 -5.74 -3.35 -14.62
C SER A 106 -4.84 -2.44 -15.48
N SER A 107 -3.69 -2.02 -14.93
CA SER A 107 -2.67 -1.26 -15.66
C SER A 107 -2.09 -2.06 -16.81
N ILE A 108 -1.72 -3.33 -16.59
CA ILE A 108 -1.22 -4.25 -17.62
C ILE A 108 -2.28 -4.46 -18.71
N GLY A 109 -3.52 -4.67 -18.32
CA GLY A 109 -4.62 -4.78 -19.25
C GLY A 109 -4.81 -3.52 -20.11
N TYR A 110 -4.67 -2.33 -19.50
CA TYR A 110 -4.70 -1.07 -20.23
C TYR A 110 -3.54 -0.96 -21.23
N LEU A 111 -2.30 -1.33 -20.85
CA LEU A 111 -1.14 -1.34 -21.74
C LEU A 111 -1.36 -2.25 -22.97
N LYS A 112 -1.95 -3.42 -22.78
CA LYS A 112 -2.34 -4.30 -23.89
C LYS A 112 -3.40 -3.67 -24.79
N LYS A 113 -4.43 -3.06 -24.20
CA LYS A 113 -5.52 -2.38 -24.94
C LYS A 113 -5.03 -1.26 -25.84
N ILE A 114 -4.00 -0.52 -25.42
CA ILE A 114 -3.41 0.57 -26.22
C ILE A 114 -2.20 0.13 -27.06
N ASN A 115 -1.94 -1.18 -27.17
CA ASN A 115 -0.83 -1.79 -27.93
C ASN A 115 0.58 -1.33 -27.52
N VAL A 116 0.78 -0.92 -26.27
CA VAL A 116 2.09 -0.65 -25.66
C VAL A 116 2.75 -1.95 -25.19
N MET A 117 1.95 -2.96 -24.85
CA MET A 117 2.38 -4.28 -24.45
C MET A 117 1.72 -5.35 -25.32
N ASN A 118 2.47 -6.38 -25.72
CA ASN A 118 1.99 -7.51 -26.51
C ASN A 118 2.14 -8.85 -25.76
N GLU A 119 1.83 -9.98 -26.42
CA GLU A 119 1.88 -11.32 -25.80
C GLU A 119 3.32 -11.81 -25.52
N ASP A 120 4.31 -11.23 -26.18
CA ASP A 120 5.72 -11.59 -25.98
C ASP A 120 6.42 -10.73 -24.95
N SER A 121 5.82 -9.61 -24.55
CA SER A 121 6.37 -8.70 -23.54
C SER A 121 6.57 -9.40 -22.18
N ILE A 122 7.71 -9.15 -21.57
CA ILE A 122 8.09 -9.71 -20.28
C ILE A 122 7.91 -8.65 -19.19
N ILE A 123 7.29 -9.02 -18.08
CA ILE A 123 7.11 -8.15 -16.92
C ILE A 123 8.19 -8.44 -15.88
N GLY A 124 9.03 -7.45 -15.60
CA GLY A 124 9.98 -7.46 -14.50
C GLY A 124 9.31 -6.98 -13.21
N ILE A 125 9.37 -7.77 -12.15
CA ILE A 125 8.85 -7.44 -10.82
C ILE A 125 10.05 -7.12 -9.93
N ILE A 126 10.10 -5.92 -9.35
CA ILE A 126 11.16 -5.53 -8.43
C ILE A 126 10.61 -5.50 -7.00
N GLY A 127 11.07 -6.43 -6.16
CA GLY A 127 10.58 -6.72 -4.82
C GLY A 127 9.68 -7.96 -4.74
N CYS A 128 10.07 -8.95 -3.94
CA CYS A 128 9.35 -10.23 -3.71
C CYS A 128 8.70 -10.25 -2.32
N GLY A 129 8.03 -9.15 -1.95
CA GLY A 129 7.22 -9.01 -0.73
C GLY A 129 5.77 -9.45 -0.94
N ASN A 130 4.86 -8.94 -0.08
CA ASN A 130 3.42 -9.29 -0.11
C ASN A 130 2.75 -9.01 -1.46
N VAL A 131 3.13 -7.94 -2.15
CA VAL A 131 2.56 -7.57 -3.46
C VAL A 131 3.26 -8.31 -4.59
N GLY A 132 4.59 -8.23 -4.69
CA GLY A 132 5.32 -8.79 -5.82
C GLY A 132 5.20 -10.30 -5.94
N SER A 133 5.24 -11.05 -4.82
CA SER A 133 5.03 -12.50 -4.83
C SER A 133 3.62 -12.88 -5.29
N LYS A 134 2.60 -12.14 -4.84
CA LYS A 134 1.20 -12.35 -5.26
C LYS A 134 1.02 -11.98 -6.74
N LEU A 135 1.59 -10.88 -7.20
CA LEU A 135 1.56 -10.48 -8.61
C LEU A 135 2.17 -11.58 -9.50
N ARG A 136 3.37 -12.07 -9.15
CA ARG A 136 4.02 -13.18 -9.86
C ARG A 136 3.12 -14.42 -9.96
N LEU A 137 2.50 -14.80 -8.84
CA LEU A 137 1.59 -15.96 -8.82
C LEU A 137 0.44 -15.80 -9.82
N ILE A 138 -0.15 -14.60 -9.91
CA ILE A 138 -1.28 -14.34 -10.80
C ILE A 138 -0.82 -14.23 -12.24
N LEU A 139 0.29 -13.56 -12.53
CA LEU A 139 0.86 -13.50 -13.89
C LEU A 139 1.15 -14.90 -14.44
N ASN A 140 1.69 -15.81 -13.59
CA ASN A 140 1.91 -17.21 -13.98
C ASN A 140 0.58 -17.93 -14.32
N LYS A 141 -0.48 -17.71 -13.52
CA LYS A 141 -1.82 -18.27 -13.84
C LYS A 141 -2.38 -17.72 -15.14
N LEU A 142 -2.17 -16.45 -15.42
CA LEU A 142 -2.56 -15.77 -16.67
C LEU A 142 -1.64 -16.12 -17.84
N LYS A 143 -0.58 -16.92 -17.63
CA LYS A 143 0.45 -17.26 -18.60
C LYS A 143 1.17 -16.03 -19.19
N ILE A 144 1.29 -14.95 -18.42
CA ILE A 144 2.04 -13.76 -18.79
C ILE A 144 3.50 -13.95 -18.35
N LYS A 145 4.41 -13.79 -19.29
CA LYS A 145 5.86 -13.92 -19.04
C LYS A 145 6.31 -12.92 -17.99
N ASN A 146 7.03 -13.39 -16.98
CA ASN A 146 7.51 -12.50 -15.92
C ASN A 146 8.81 -12.98 -15.28
N MET A 147 9.59 -12.04 -14.78
CA MET A 147 10.78 -12.25 -13.95
C MET A 147 10.60 -11.46 -12.64
N ILE A 148 11.23 -11.92 -11.55
CA ILE A 148 11.14 -11.22 -10.26
C ILE A 148 12.51 -11.19 -9.60
N CYS A 149 12.91 -10.03 -9.08
CA CYS A 149 14.13 -9.88 -8.31
C CYS A 149 13.84 -9.32 -6.90
N ASP A 150 14.63 -9.80 -5.94
CA ASP A 150 14.66 -9.28 -4.57
C ASP A 150 16.00 -9.67 -3.94
N PRO A 151 16.93 -8.74 -3.70
CA PRO A 151 18.27 -9.07 -3.23
C PRO A 151 18.34 -9.54 -1.77
N TYR A 152 17.22 -9.44 -1.03
CA TYR A 152 17.10 -9.89 0.36
C TYR A 152 16.42 -11.24 0.51
N LYS A 153 16.09 -11.89 -0.61
CA LYS A 153 15.44 -13.21 -0.64
C LYS A 153 16.34 -14.22 -1.33
N ASP A 154 16.19 -15.48 -0.93
CA ASP A 154 16.93 -16.59 -1.51
C ASP A 154 15.92 -17.65 -1.96
N PHE A 155 15.40 -17.46 -3.19
CA PHE A 155 14.50 -18.40 -3.84
C PHE A 155 15.04 -18.73 -5.24
N ASP A 156 15.02 -19.99 -5.63
CA ASP A 156 15.54 -20.50 -6.91
C ASP A 156 14.93 -19.84 -8.15
N TYR A 157 13.77 -19.22 -8.02
CA TYR A 157 13.06 -18.54 -9.11
C TYR A 157 13.35 -17.05 -9.22
N LEU A 158 14.23 -16.50 -8.39
CA LEU A 158 14.61 -15.09 -8.49
C LEU A 158 15.61 -14.86 -9.61
N SER A 159 15.40 -13.76 -10.31
CA SER A 159 16.34 -13.22 -11.30
C SER A 159 17.21 -12.13 -10.68
N SER A 160 18.30 -11.81 -11.35
CA SER A 160 19.13 -10.65 -11.00
C SER A 160 18.43 -9.34 -11.43
N MET A 161 18.89 -8.21 -10.88
CA MET A 161 18.42 -6.88 -11.31
C MET A 161 18.80 -6.61 -12.77
N GLU A 162 19.96 -7.12 -13.23
CA GLU A 162 20.39 -7.03 -14.63
C GLU A 162 19.41 -7.73 -15.57
N GLU A 163 18.96 -8.94 -15.25
CA GLU A 163 17.96 -9.66 -16.03
C GLU A 163 16.62 -8.93 -16.05
N VAL A 164 16.15 -8.45 -14.91
CA VAL A 164 14.88 -7.69 -14.80
C VAL A 164 14.96 -6.37 -15.58
N SER A 165 16.11 -5.72 -15.65
CA SER A 165 16.32 -4.50 -16.44
C SER A 165 16.20 -4.73 -17.97
N GLN A 166 16.18 -5.98 -18.42
CA GLN A 166 15.97 -6.33 -19.85
C GLN A 166 14.49 -6.58 -20.19
N CYS A 167 13.59 -6.50 -19.21
CA CYS A 167 12.15 -6.59 -19.42
C CYS A 167 11.62 -5.28 -20.01
N GLU A 168 10.61 -5.33 -20.87
CA GLU A 168 9.97 -4.15 -21.47
C GLU A 168 9.11 -3.38 -20.45
N VAL A 169 8.50 -4.09 -19.50
CA VAL A 169 7.67 -3.50 -18.43
C VAL A 169 8.27 -3.86 -17.09
N ILE A 170 8.43 -2.89 -16.19
CA ILE A 170 8.77 -3.18 -14.79
C ILE A 170 7.68 -2.69 -13.84
N SER A 171 7.47 -3.46 -12.77
CA SER A 171 6.54 -3.12 -11.69
C SER A 171 7.27 -3.10 -10.35
N LEU A 172 7.17 -1.98 -9.63
CA LEU A 172 7.94 -1.70 -8.42
C LEU A 172 7.12 -2.03 -7.17
N HIS A 173 7.67 -2.89 -6.30
CA HIS A 173 7.04 -3.37 -5.06
C HIS A 173 8.01 -3.44 -3.89
N THR A 174 8.93 -2.50 -3.80
CA THR A 174 9.95 -2.39 -2.75
C THR A 174 9.55 -1.34 -1.71
N PRO A 175 10.01 -1.43 -0.45
CA PRO A 175 9.99 -0.30 0.47
C PRO A 175 10.92 0.82 -0.02
N LEU A 176 10.73 2.04 0.47
CA LEU A 176 11.69 3.13 0.28
C LEU A 176 12.76 3.05 1.38
N THR A 177 14.02 2.88 0.98
CA THR A 177 15.18 2.83 1.86
C THR A 177 16.29 3.75 1.38
N PHE A 178 17.05 4.35 2.32
CA PHE A 178 18.04 5.41 2.00
C PHE A 178 19.49 4.96 2.23
N SER A 179 19.75 3.96 3.05
CA SER A 179 21.08 3.74 3.62
C SER A 179 21.51 2.27 3.75
N ASP A 180 20.90 1.33 3.05
CA ASP A 180 21.33 -0.06 3.03
C ASP A 180 22.10 -0.42 1.74
N LYS A 181 22.62 -1.65 1.66
CA LYS A 181 23.39 -2.15 0.50
C LYS A 181 22.59 -2.06 -0.81
N TYR A 182 21.28 -2.19 -0.73
CA TYR A 182 20.36 -2.17 -1.87
C TYR A 182 19.30 -1.08 -1.67
N ALA A 183 19.79 0.13 -1.27
CA ALA A 183 18.93 1.29 -1.09
C ALA A 183 18.05 1.54 -2.33
N THR A 184 16.77 1.81 -2.10
CA THR A 184 15.78 1.95 -3.17
C THR A 184 15.46 3.40 -3.53
N HIS A 185 15.94 4.38 -2.74
CA HIS A 185 15.81 5.79 -3.05
C HIS A 185 16.49 6.12 -4.38
N ASN A 186 15.76 6.65 -5.34
CA ASN A 186 16.22 6.92 -6.70
C ASN A 186 16.85 5.70 -7.39
N MET A 187 16.39 4.49 -7.07
CA MET A 187 16.89 3.27 -7.70
C MET A 187 16.66 3.27 -9.23
N ILE A 188 15.59 3.87 -9.67
CA ILE A 188 15.29 4.09 -11.09
C ILE A 188 15.69 5.52 -11.43
N ASP A 189 16.96 5.68 -11.77
CA ASP A 189 17.60 6.94 -12.13
C ASP A 189 17.98 7.00 -13.62
N LYS A 190 18.65 8.07 -14.02
CA LYS A 190 19.11 8.27 -15.40
C LYS A 190 20.01 7.14 -15.91
N TYR A 191 20.79 6.46 -15.05
CA TYR A 191 21.67 5.37 -15.46
C TYR A 191 20.84 4.13 -15.76
N PHE A 192 19.92 3.78 -14.85
CA PHE A 192 18.97 2.69 -15.09
C PHE A 192 18.18 2.92 -16.39
N LEU A 193 17.60 4.11 -16.54
CA LEU A 193 16.79 4.47 -17.72
C LEU A 193 17.59 4.43 -19.03
N ALA A 194 18.88 4.73 -18.98
CA ALA A 194 19.76 4.74 -20.17
C ALA A 194 20.31 3.35 -20.54
N THR A 195 20.39 2.41 -19.58
CA THR A 195 21.05 1.11 -19.80
C THR A 195 20.08 -0.07 -19.84
N SER A 196 18.85 0.12 -19.39
CA SER A 196 17.79 -0.89 -19.41
C SER A 196 17.08 -0.93 -20.77
N LYS A 197 16.33 -2.03 -21.03
CA LYS A 197 15.38 -2.12 -22.14
C LYS A 197 13.95 -1.77 -21.73
N VAL A 198 13.79 -1.18 -20.54
CA VAL A 198 12.48 -0.84 -20.00
C VAL A 198 11.82 0.24 -20.85
N GLU A 199 10.62 -0.01 -21.28
CA GLU A 199 9.77 0.93 -22.03
C GLU A 199 8.62 1.47 -21.15
N THR A 200 8.23 0.72 -20.11
CA THR A 200 7.14 1.12 -19.20
C THR A 200 7.49 0.80 -17.76
N ILE A 201 7.23 1.76 -16.87
CA ILE A 201 7.40 1.63 -15.43
C ILE A 201 6.03 1.76 -14.75
N ILE A 202 5.68 0.78 -13.90
CA ILE A 202 4.51 0.80 -13.03
C ILE A 202 4.99 0.98 -11.58
N ASN A 203 4.66 2.10 -10.96
CA ASN A 203 5.04 2.38 -9.58
C ASN A 203 3.81 2.45 -8.65
N THR A 204 3.66 1.43 -7.82
CA THR A 204 2.66 1.34 -6.75
C THR A 204 3.29 1.20 -5.37
N SER A 205 4.57 1.53 -5.26
CA SER A 205 5.36 1.44 -4.02
C SER A 205 5.47 2.78 -3.31
N ARG A 206 6.50 3.56 -3.64
CA ARG A 206 6.76 4.92 -3.14
C ARG A 206 7.31 5.80 -4.27
N GLY A 207 6.97 7.09 -4.28
CA GLY A 207 7.35 8.03 -5.33
C GLY A 207 8.86 8.12 -5.52
N SER A 208 9.61 8.37 -4.45
CA SER A 208 11.06 8.59 -4.49
C SER A 208 11.91 7.33 -4.81
N ILE A 209 11.30 6.20 -5.17
CA ILE A 209 12.01 5.05 -5.76
C ILE A 209 12.42 5.35 -7.20
N VAL A 210 11.60 6.12 -7.90
CA VAL A 210 11.88 6.63 -9.24
C VAL A 210 12.36 8.07 -9.11
N ASN A 211 13.49 8.41 -9.74
CA ASN A 211 13.90 9.80 -9.86
C ASN A 211 12.99 10.49 -10.89
N GLU A 212 11.98 11.22 -10.43
CA GLU A 212 10.96 11.84 -11.28
C GLU A 212 11.57 12.85 -12.26
N LYS A 213 12.61 13.58 -11.85
CA LYS A 213 13.30 14.56 -12.72
C LYS A 213 14.03 13.89 -13.89
N ASP A 214 14.63 12.73 -13.65
CA ASP A 214 15.30 11.96 -14.70
C ASP A 214 14.25 11.31 -15.63
N LEU A 215 13.17 10.81 -15.06
CA LEU A 215 12.08 10.21 -15.83
C LEU A 215 11.34 11.23 -16.71
N ILE A 216 11.14 12.46 -16.27
CA ILE A 216 10.56 13.54 -17.10
C ILE A 216 11.40 13.75 -18.37
N LYS A 217 12.74 13.68 -18.26
CA LYS A 217 13.66 13.82 -19.40
C LYS A 217 13.67 12.60 -20.33
N ALA A 218 13.35 11.41 -19.81
CA ALA A 218 13.29 10.17 -20.57
C ALA A 218 11.93 10.06 -21.31
N SER A 219 11.76 10.80 -22.41
CA SER A 219 10.49 10.93 -23.15
C SER A 219 9.97 9.60 -23.71
N HIS A 220 10.86 8.64 -23.98
CA HIS A 220 10.55 7.32 -24.54
C HIS A 220 9.98 6.34 -23.49
N ILE A 221 10.09 6.63 -22.20
CA ILE A 221 9.59 5.76 -21.14
C ILE A 221 8.15 6.12 -20.79
N ASN A 222 7.26 5.16 -20.84
CA ASN A 222 5.90 5.26 -20.32
C ASN A 222 5.91 5.14 -18.81
N TYR A 223 5.09 5.91 -18.13
CA TYR A 223 4.96 5.86 -16.67
C TYR A 223 3.51 5.65 -16.25
N ILE A 224 3.29 4.69 -15.38
CA ILE A 224 2.04 4.48 -14.66
C ILE A 224 2.36 4.61 -13.18
N SER A 225 1.73 5.53 -12.48
CA SER A 225 2.02 5.72 -11.07
C SER A 225 0.79 6.02 -10.24
N ASP A 226 0.80 5.41 -9.06
CA ASP A 226 -0.14 5.68 -7.97
C ASP A 226 0.52 6.51 -6.85
N VAL A 227 1.85 6.64 -6.87
CA VAL A 227 2.65 7.25 -5.81
C VAL A 227 3.63 8.26 -6.39
N TRP A 228 3.91 9.33 -5.65
CA TRP A 228 4.63 10.50 -6.15
C TRP A 228 5.69 10.97 -5.17
N GLU A 229 6.77 11.52 -5.69
CA GLU A 229 7.69 12.30 -4.86
C GLU A 229 6.95 13.48 -4.24
N ASN A 230 7.30 13.85 -3.01
CA ASN A 230 6.71 14.97 -2.27
C ASN A 230 5.20 14.88 -1.97
N GLU A 231 4.59 13.69 -1.92
CA GLU A 231 3.22 13.59 -1.41
C GLU A 231 3.08 14.27 -0.04
N PRO A 232 2.02 15.05 0.18
CA PRO A 232 0.81 15.23 -0.64
C PRO A 232 0.86 16.41 -1.64
N CYS A 233 2.02 16.91 -2.02
CA CYS A 233 2.21 18.00 -2.97
C CYS A 233 3.02 17.53 -4.19
N PRO A 234 2.52 16.58 -4.99
CA PRO A 234 3.28 16.06 -6.14
C PRO A 234 3.45 17.10 -7.23
N ASP A 235 4.54 16.98 -7.99
CA ASP A 235 4.83 17.80 -9.15
C ASP A 235 3.84 17.50 -10.29
N THR A 236 3.30 18.56 -10.92
CA THR A 236 2.32 18.41 -12.01
C THR A 236 2.95 17.89 -13.29
N ASP A 237 4.24 18.10 -13.53
CA ASP A 237 4.90 17.68 -14.77
C ASP A 237 5.05 16.16 -14.83
N ILE A 238 5.38 15.50 -13.72
CA ILE A 238 5.44 14.04 -13.70
C ILE A 238 4.04 13.40 -13.83
N ILE A 239 3.00 14.02 -13.28
CA ILE A 239 1.62 13.57 -13.43
C ILE A 239 1.16 13.70 -14.89
N LYS A 240 1.50 14.79 -15.57
CA LYS A 240 1.22 14.99 -16.99
C LYS A 240 1.98 13.99 -17.86
N LYS A 241 3.24 13.70 -17.53
CA LYS A 241 4.09 12.70 -18.20
C LYS A 241 3.51 11.30 -18.10
N ALA A 242 2.95 10.90 -16.96
CA ALA A 242 2.41 9.57 -16.74
C ALA A 242 1.26 9.27 -17.71
N ILE A 243 1.22 8.07 -18.31
CA ILE A 243 0.09 7.64 -19.14
C ILE A 243 -1.14 7.32 -18.30
N LEU A 244 -0.93 6.75 -17.08
CA LEU A 244 -1.93 6.65 -16.03
C LEU A 244 -1.36 7.22 -14.73
N ALA A 245 -2.13 8.06 -14.06
CA ALA A 245 -1.76 8.74 -12.82
C ALA A 245 -2.92 8.67 -11.84
N THR A 246 -2.69 8.20 -10.60
CA THR A 246 -3.71 8.13 -9.56
C THR A 246 -3.18 8.66 -8.21
N PRO A 247 -4.06 9.14 -7.31
CA PRO A 247 -3.64 9.85 -6.10
C PRO A 247 -3.44 8.90 -4.91
N HIS A 248 -2.57 7.89 -5.03
CA HIS A 248 -2.22 6.92 -3.98
C HIS A 248 -3.44 6.11 -3.49
N ILE A 249 -4.14 5.48 -4.43
CA ILE A 249 -5.38 4.72 -4.22
C ILE A 249 -5.28 3.24 -4.65
N ALA A 250 -4.12 2.77 -5.13
CA ALA A 250 -3.93 1.39 -5.56
C ALA A 250 -4.30 0.37 -4.47
N GLY A 251 -4.05 0.70 -3.21
CA GLY A 251 -4.43 -0.12 -2.05
C GLY A 251 -5.83 0.13 -1.50
N HIS A 252 -6.66 0.97 -2.13
CA HIS A 252 -7.96 1.36 -1.62
C HIS A 252 -9.08 0.45 -2.12
N SER A 253 -9.29 -0.69 -1.47
CA SER A 253 -10.45 -1.56 -1.67
C SER A 253 -11.20 -1.80 -0.36
N TYR A 254 -12.43 -2.30 -0.49
CA TYR A 254 -13.24 -2.69 0.66
C TYR A 254 -12.58 -3.85 1.42
N GLU A 255 -12.12 -4.87 0.68
CA GLU A 255 -11.45 -6.05 1.21
C GLU A 255 -10.12 -5.68 1.89
N GLY A 256 -9.31 -4.84 1.27
CA GLY A 256 -8.04 -4.38 1.83
C GLY A 256 -8.21 -3.65 3.17
N LYS A 257 -9.27 -2.84 3.30
CA LYS A 257 -9.58 -2.14 4.55
C LYS A 257 -10.07 -3.08 5.65
N ILE A 258 -10.90 -4.07 5.32
CA ILE A 258 -11.35 -5.09 6.29
C ILE A 258 -10.18 -5.97 6.71
N ASN A 259 -9.36 -6.42 5.78
CA ASN A 259 -8.16 -7.21 6.09
C ASN A 259 -7.20 -6.43 6.99
N GLY A 260 -7.11 -5.10 6.82
CA GLY A 260 -6.36 -4.23 7.73
C GLY A 260 -6.86 -4.33 9.18
N THR A 261 -8.17 -4.29 9.37
CA THR A 261 -8.79 -4.45 10.69
C THR A 261 -8.61 -5.86 11.25
N ILE A 262 -8.78 -6.89 10.42
CA ILE A 262 -8.59 -8.29 10.80
C ILE A 262 -7.15 -8.53 11.28
N ASN A 263 -6.15 -8.08 10.52
CA ASN A 263 -4.73 -8.22 10.89
C ASN A 263 -4.42 -7.43 12.17
N LEU A 264 -4.96 -6.21 12.28
CA LEU A 264 -4.83 -5.40 13.49
C LEU A 264 -5.36 -6.14 14.71
N LEU A 265 -6.58 -6.66 14.64
CA LEU A 265 -7.22 -7.40 15.75
C LEU A 265 -6.48 -8.70 16.04
N SER A 266 -6.03 -9.44 15.03
CA SER A 266 -5.25 -10.66 15.20
C SER A 266 -3.97 -10.42 16.00
N THR A 267 -3.24 -9.35 15.68
CA THR A 267 -2.04 -8.98 16.43
C THR A 267 -2.39 -8.38 17.81
N PHE A 268 -3.45 -7.59 17.90
CA PHE A 268 -3.90 -7.00 19.15
C PHE A 268 -4.19 -8.06 20.21
N ILE A 269 -4.95 -9.11 19.86
CA ILE A 269 -5.26 -10.21 20.79
C ILE A 269 -4.05 -11.04 21.22
N GLU A 270 -2.94 -11.01 20.46
CA GLU A 270 -1.68 -11.65 20.84
C GLU A 270 -0.88 -10.85 21.87
N VAL A 271 -0.98 -9.52 21.80
CA VAL A 271 -0.16 -8.63 22.64
C VAL A 271 -0.84 -8.21 23.94
N ILE A 272 -2.15 -8.47 24.07
CA ILE A 272 -2.92 -8.26 25.30
C ILE A 272 -3.05 -9.55 26.08
N ASP A 273 -3.31 -9.41 27.39
CA ASP A 273 -3.46 -10.56 28.30
C ASP A 273 -4.87 -11.12 28.23
N ILE A 274 -5.10 -12.10 27.34
CA ILE A 274 -6.31 -12.92 27.27
C ILE A 274 -5.95 -14.39 27.40
N SER A 275 -6.93 -15.24 27.75
CA SER A 275 -6.67 -16.69 27.85
C SER A 275 -6.22 -17.27 26.52
N GLU A 276 -5.27 -18.23 26.55
CA GLU A 276 -4.77 -18.92 25.36
C GLU A 276 -5.91 -19.52 24.52
N LYS A 277 -6.92 -20.10 25.18
CA LYS A 277 -8.11 -20.64 24.53
C LYS A 277 -8.84 -19.57 23.68
N ASN A 278 -9.09 -18.40 24.25
CA ASN A 278 -9.75 -17.30 23.54
C ASN A 278 -8.87 -16.76 22.41
N MET A 279 -7.56 -16.65 22.63
CA MET A 279 -6.63 -16.21 21.59
C MET A 279 -6.68 -17.16 20.36
N ILE A 280 -6.62 -18.47 20.57
CA ILE A 280 -6.67 -19.47 19.47
C ILE A 280 -8.02 -19.43 18.77
N SER A 281 -9.13 -19.36 19.51
CA SER A 281 -10.49 -19.29 18.95
C SER A 281 -10.67 -18.03 18.09
N ASN A 282 -10.29 -16.87 18.63
CA ASN A 282 -10.39 -15.60 17.94
C ASN A 282 -9.54 -15.53 16.67
N LYS A 283 -8.30 -16.03 16.72
CA LYS A 283 -7.44 -16.11 15.50
C LYS A 283 -8.05 -16.95 14.41
N LYS A 284 -8.62 -18.11 14.76
CA LYS A 284 -9.32 -18.97 13.80
C LYS A 284 -10.54 -18.25 13.21
N LEU A 285 -11.32 -17.55 14.03
CA LEU A 285 -12.47 -16.76 13.57
C LEU A 285 -12.03 -15.65 12.61
N LEU A 286 -11.06 -14.83 12.99
CA LEU A 286 -10.53 -13.74 12.17
C LEU A 286 -9.93 -14.26 10.85
N SER A 287 -9.22 -15.38 10.89
CA SER A 287 -8.68 -16.02 9.67
C SER A 287 -9.79 -16.43 8.70
N ASN A 288 -10.91 -16.96 9.20
CA ASN A 288 -12.06 -17.31 8.37
C ASN A 288 -12.78 -16.09 7.78
N MET A 289 -12.68 -14.93 8.45
CA MET A 289 -13.27 -13.66 7.99
C MET A 289 -12.38 -12.91 7.00
N THR A 290 -11.12 -13.32 6.85
CA THR A 290 -10.19 -12.66 5.92
C THR A 290 -10.77 -12.65 4.50
N GLN A 291 -10.86 -11.46 3.93
CA GLN A 291 -11.43 -11.25 2.60
C GLN A 291 -10.37 -11.57 1.53
N ASN A 292 -10.11 -12.85 1.32
CA ASN A 292 -9.30 -13.35 0.22
C ASN A 292 -10.18 -14.25 -0.64
N LYS A 293 -10.67 -13.72 -1.75
CA LYS A 293 -11.35 -14.53 -2.77
C LYS A 293 -10.26 -15.28 -3.53
N PHE A 294 -10.24 -16.60 -3.44
CA PHE A 294 -9.33 -17.39 -4.26
C PHE A 294 -9.66 -17.16 -5.73
N ILE A 295 -8.62 -16.97 -6.52
CA ILE A 295 -8.74 -16.84 -7.97
C ILE A 295 -9.29 -18.15 -8.51
N ASN A 296 -10.50 -18.15 -9.03
CA ASN A 296 -11.05 -19.25 -9.80
C ASN A 296 -10.21 -19.46 -11.08
N ASN A 297 -10.19 -20.66 -11.62
CA ASN A 297 -9.36 -21.00 -12.79
C ASN A 297 -9.74 -20.25 -14.08
N ASP A 298 -10.84 -19.53 -14.09
CA ASP A 298 -11.39 -18.81 -15.27
C ASP A 298 -11.05 -17.32 -15.31
N ILE A 299 -10.09 -16.85 -14.50
CA ILE A 299 -9.66 -15.44 -14.54
C ILE A 299 -8.84 -15.17 -15.79
N ASN A 300 -9.22 -14.12 -16.49
CA ASN A 300 -8.47 -13.53 -17.58
C ASN A 300 -8.19 -12.04 -17.32
N LEU A 301 -7.32 -11.45 -18.12
CA LEU A 301 -6.87 -10.06 -17.89
C LEU A 301 -8.02 -9.04 -18.08
N SER A 302 -9.03 -9.33 -18.92
CA SER A 302 -10.18 -8.43 -19.12
C SER A 302 -11.01 -8.26 -17.85
N ASN A 303 -11.11 -9.29 -17.00
CA ASN A 303 -11.85 -9.21 -15.74
C ASN A 303 -11.33 -8.07 -14.84
N PHE A 304 -10.00 -7.82 -14.87
CA PHE A 304 -9.39 -6.75 -14.05
C PHE A 304 -9.71 -5.37 -14.61
N ILE A 305 -9.68 -5.20 -15.93
CA ILE A 305 -10.02 -3.92 -16.60
C ILE A 305 -11.51 -3.61 -16.39
N ASP A 306 -12.38 -4.60 -16.57
CA ASP A 306 -13.83 -4.43 -16.50
C ASP A 306 -14.30 -4.14 -15.06
N SER A 307 -13.57 -4.67 -14.05
CA SER A 307 -13.90 -4.46 -12.63
C SER A 307 -13.33 -3.17 -12.04
N TYR A 308 -12.33 -2.56 -12.67
CA TYR A 308 -11.69 -1.34 -12.20
C TYR A 308 -11.25 -0.44 -13.36
N ASP A 309 -12.00 0.63 -13.55
CA ASP A 309 -11.71 1.64 -14.58
C ASP A 309 -10.61 2.63 -14.13
N ILE A 310 -9.37 2.14 -14.15
CA ILE A 310 -8.18 2.94 -13.80
C ILE A 310 -8.00 4.16 -14.72
N PHE A 311 -8.49 4.08 -15.95
CA PHE A 311 -8.37 5.18 -16.91
C PHE A 311 -9.21 6.39 -16.48
N ASN A 312 -10.46 6.19 -16.05
CA ASN A 312 -11.30 7.27 -15.54
C ASN A 312 -10.74 7.88 -14.25
N GLU A 313 -10.18 7.08 -13.35
CA GLU A 313 -9.48 7.59 -12.16
C GLU A 313 -8.31 8.49 -12.55
N SER A 314 -7.55 8.06 -13.56
CA SER A 314 -6.42 8.84 -14.08
C SER A 314 -6.85 10.16 -14.70
N ILE A 315 -7.95 10.19 -15.45
CA ILE A 315 -8.49 11.44 -16.05
C ILE A 315 -8.77 12.47 -14.95
N VAL A 316 -9.51 12.07 -13.91
CA VAL A 316 -9.89 12.97 -12.81
C VAL A 316 -8.66 13.56 -12.12
N PHE A 317 -7.63 12.76 -11.85
CA PHE A 317 -6.42 13.24 -11.21
C PHE A 317 -5.57 14.14 -12.12
N LYS A 318 -5.48 13.81 -13.42
CA LYS A 318 -4.80 14.65 -14.41
C LYS A 318 -5.52 15.98 -14.65
N GLU A 319 -6.83 16.02 -14.60
CA GLU A 319 -7.58 17.27 -14.68
C GLU A 319 -7.27 18.20 -13.51
N LEU A 320 -7.11 17.67 -12.30
CA LEU A 320 -6.64 18.44 -11.15
C LEU A 320 -5.23 18.99 -11.38
N SER A 321 -4.31 18.13 -11.85
CA SER A 321 -2.93 18.53 -12.21
C SER A 321 -2.90 19.65 -13.26
N ASN A 322 -3.78 19.62 -14.27
CA ASN A 322 -3.86 20.65 -15.30
C ASN A 322 -4.37 22.00 -14.80
N LYS A 323 -5.11 22.02 -13.68
CA LYS A 323 -5.64 23.23 -13.03
C LYS A 323 -4.69 23.77 -11.96
N SER A 324 -3.66 23.03 -11.61
CA SER A 324 -2.65 23.38 -10.61
C SER A 324 -1.43 23.99 -11.29
N ASP A 325 -0.69 24.85 -10.57
CA ASP A 325 0.61 25.37 -11.00
C ASP A 325 1.67 24.24 -11.03
N GLN A 326 2.86 24.47 -10.50
CA GLN A 326 3.94 23.49 -10.46
C GLN A 326 3.64 22.27 -9.59
N PHE A 327 2.88 22.45 -8.51
CA PHE A 327 2.53 21.37 -7.57
C PHE A 327 1.04 21.31 -7.30
N ILE A 328 0.51 20.10 -7.11
CA ILE A 328 -0.86 19.95 -6.60
C ILE A 328 -0.90 20.40 -5.14
N PRO A 329 -1.85 21.27 -4.74
CA PRO A 329 -2.01 21.64 -3.33
C PRO A 329 -2.34 20.42 -2.45
N ALA A 330 -1.72 20.34 -1.27
CA ALA A 330 -1.91 19.22 -0.34
C ALA A 330 -3.38 18.93 -0.01
N ALA A 331 -4.19 19.99 0.17
CA ALA A 331 -5.61 19.87 0.46
C ALA A 331 -6.37 19.19 -0.69
N ASP A 332 -6.03 19.51 -1.93
CA ASP A 332 -6.69 18.98 -3.12
C ASP A 332 -6.29 17.51 -3.35
N PHE A 333 -5.02 17.18 -3.17
CA PHE A 333 -4.54 15.79 -3.21
C PHE A 333 -5.25 14.92 -2.16
N ILE A 334 -5.34 15.40 -0.92
CA ILE A 334 -6.02 14.70 0.16
C ILE A 334 -7.51 14.54 -0.14
N ASN A 335 -8.15 15.59 -0.68
CA ASN A 335 -9.57 15.56 -1.00
C ASN A 335 -9.88 14.57 -2.12
N ILE A 336 -9.17 14.61 -3.25
CA ILE A 336 -9.41 13.68 -4.37
C ILE A 336 -9.22 12.23 -3.92
N ARG A 337 -8.21 11.96 -3.09
CA ARG A 337 -7.95 10.64 -2.51
C ARG A 337 -9.09 10.18 -1.58
N ARG A 338 -9.69 11.09 -0.79
CA ARG A 338 -10.82 10.77 0.10
C ARG A 338 -12.13 10.57 -0.66
N MET A 339 -12.34 11.31 -1.74
CA MET A 339 -13.55 11.22 -2.57
C MET A 339 -13.55 10.01 -3.50
N HIS A 340 -12.40 9.34 -3.65
CA HIS A 340 -12.28 8.14 -4.46
C HIS A 340 -13.29 7.07 -4.02
N LYS A 341 -14.03 6.53 -4.99
CA LYS A 341 -14.98 5.44 -4.75
C LYS A 341 -14.22 4.16 -4.43
N ILE A 342 -14.40 3.67 -3.21
CA ILE A 342 -13.76 2.42 -2.78
C ILE A 342 -14.27 1.29 -3.67
N ARG A 343 -13.35 0.59 -4.33
CA ARG A 343 -13.66 -0.58 -5.18
C ARG A 343 -13.68 -1.87 -4.36
N ASN A 344 -14.23 -2.92 -4.96
CA ASN A 344 -14.06 -4.29 -4.48
C ASN A 344 -12.93 -4.97 -5.22
N ASP A 345 -12.16 -5.80 -4.53
CA ASP A 345 -11.18 -6.68 -5.15
C ASP A 345 -11.90 -7.88 -5.77
N ILE A 346 -11.38 -8.40 -6.88
CA ILE A 346 -11.95 -9.58 -7.56
C ILE A 346 -11.32 -10.90 -7.10
N PHE A 347 -10.31 -10.86 -6.21
CA PHE A 347 -9.63 -12.05 -5.68
C PHE A 347 -9.05 -11.84 -4.26
#